data_7f76e1f085dab018205ea2bcac8f48b0
#
_entry.id   7f76e1f085dab018205ea2bcac8f48b0
#
_cell.length_a   1.000
_cell.length_b   1.000
_cell.length_c   1.000
_cell.angle_alpha   90.00
_cell.angle_beta   90.00
_cell.angle_gamma   90.00
#
_symmetry.space_group_name_H-M   'P 1'
#
loop_
_entity.id
_entity.type
_entity.pdbx_description
1 polymer ?
#
loop_
_entity_poly.entity_id
_entity_poly.type
_entity_poly.pdbx_seq_one_letter_code
_entity_poly.pdbx_strand_id
1 'polypeptide(L)'
;GSTSKTPSYTKSVSWHHYPTGDEILRIEHLTAWHPVNRHIKRVNDVSFSLKRGEILGIAGLVGAGRTETIQCLFGVWPGQWEGKIYIDGKQVDIRNCQQAIAQGIAMVPEDRKRDGIVPVMAVGKNITLAALNKFTGGISQLDDAAEQKCILESIQQLKVKTSSPDLAIGRLSGGNQQKAILARCLLLNPRILILDEPTRGIDIGAKYEIYKLINQLVQQGIAVIVISSELPEVLGLSDRVLVMHEGKLKANLINHNLTQEQVMEAALRSEHHVEKQSV
;
A
#
# COMPACT_ATOMS: atom_id res chain seq x y z
N GLY A 1 3.40 -38.09 15.22
CA GLY A 1 2.65 -37.31 14.26
C GLY A 1 1.94 -36.18 14.98
N SER A 2 2.58 -34.98 15.06
CA SER A 2 1.93 -33.77 15.55
C SER A 2 1.60 -32.91 14.33
N THR A 3 0.34 -32.93 13.94
CA THR A 3 -0.20 -31.99 12.97
C THR A 3 -0.23 -30.60 13.59
N SER A 4 0.71 -29.75 13.22
CA SER A 4 0.68 -28.33 13.57
C SER A 4 -0.54 -27.70 12.86
N LYS A 5 -1.64 -27.49 13.60
CA LYS A 5 -2.76 -26.69 13.17
C LYS A 5 -2.26 -25.24 13.06
N THR A 6 -2.05 -24.78 11.84
CA THR A 6 -1.90 -23.35 11.55
C THR A 6 -3.13 -22.64 12.10
N PRO A 7 -2.99 -21.59 12.94
CA PRO A 7 -4.14 -20.88 13.46
C PRO A 7 -4.89 -20.24 12.28
N SER A 8 -6.15 -20.59 12.12
CA SER A 8 -7.02 -19.98 11.10
C SER A 8 -7.41 -18.57 11.54
N TYR A 9 -6.55 -17.58 11.32
CA TYR A 9 -6.78 -16.18 11.68
C TYR A 9 -7.85 -15.47 10.85
N THR A 10 -8.41 -16.16 9.85
CA THR A 10 -9.34 -15.57 8.88
C THR A 10 -10.82 -15.74 9.21
N LYS A 11 -11.19 -16.51 10.25
CA LYS A 11 -12.60 -16.89 10.47
C LYS A 11 -13.41 -16.03 11.45
N SER A 12 -12.85 -15.03 12.13
CA SER A 12 -13.60 -14.27 13.15
C SER A 12 -13.85 -12.80 12.83
N VAL A 13 -13.37 -12.29 11.70
CA VAL A 13 -13.70 -10.94 11.23
C VAL A 13 -14.44 -11.08 9.92
N SER A 14 -15.77 -10.93 9.96
CA SER A 14 -16.56 -10.76 8.75
C SER A 14 -16.14 -9.42 8.13
N TRP A 15 -15.23 -9.47 7.15
CA TRP A 15 -14.94 -8.35 6.32
C TRP A 15 -16.19 -8.08 5.49
N HIS A 16 -16.92 -7.02 5.82
CA HIS A 16 -18.04 -6.61 4.99
C HIS A 16 -17.44 -6.04 3.70
N HIS A 17 -17.59 -6.76 2.60
CA HIS A 17 -17.31 -6.25 1.28
C HIS A 17 -18.27 -5.09 1.01
N TYR A 18 -17.74 -3.89 1.00
CA TYR A 18 -18.49 -2.72 0.59
C TYR A 18 -18.61 -2.73 -0.93
N PRO A 19 -19.72 -2.21 -1.48
CA PRO A 19 -19.83 -2.07 -2.91
C PRO A 19 -18.67 -1.18 -3.38
N THR A 20 -17.85 -1.71 -4.28
CA THR A 20 -16.77 -0.97 -4.89
C THR A 20 -17.35 0.19 -5.68
N GLY A 21 -16.88 1.40 -5.39
CA GLY A 21 -17.30 2.61 -6.09
C GLY A 21 -16.79 2.68 -7.53
N ASP A 22 -16.83 3.87 -8.11
CA ASP A 22 -16.30 4.13 -9.44
C ASP A 22 -14.78 3.93 -9.51
N GLU A 23 -14.27 3.72 -10.73
CA GLU A 23 -12.83 3.65 -10.99
C GLU A 23 -12.15 4.96 -10.58
N ILE A 24 -11.18 4.86 -9.68
CA ILE A 24 -10.37 6.00 -9.23
C ILE A 24 -9.01 6.03 -9.92
N LEU A 25 -8.45 4.84 -10.21
CA LEU A 25 -7.13 4.69 -10.83
C LEU A 25 -7.23 3.69 -11.98
N ARG A 26 -6.57 4.01 -13.08
CA ARG A 26 -6.32 3.07 -14.17
C ARG A 26 -4.90 3.24 -14.67
N ILE A 27 -4.22 2.12 -14.83
CA ILE A 27 -2.88 2.02 -15.39
C ILE A 27 -3.00 1.26 -16.69
N GLU A 28 -2.38 1.78 -17.75
CA GLU A 28 -2.36 1.15 -19.07
C GLU A 28 -0.93 0.99 -19.57
N HIS A 29 -0.59 -0.24 -19.97
CA HIS A 29 0.65 -0.61 -20.65
C HIS A 29 1.92 -0.22 -19.88
N LEU A 30 1.92 -0.39 -18.53
CA LEU A 30 3.07 -0.07 -17.71
C LEU A 30 4.22 -1.02 -18.02
N THR A 31 5.34 -0.47 -18.45
CA THR A 31 6.60 -1.19 -18.65
C THR A 31 7.71 -0.43 -17.94
N ALA A 32 8.50 -1.13 -17.12
CA ALA A 32 9.60 -0.55 -16.37
C ALA A 32 10.87 -1.36 -16.54
N TRP A 33 11.99 -0.69 -16.71
CA TRP A 33 13.30 -1.30 -16.91
C TRP A 33 14.17 -1.21 -15.66
N HIS A 34 15.05 -2.19 -15.53
CA HIS A 34 16.03 -2.19 -14.45
C HIS A 34 16.91 -0.93 -14.50
N PRO A 35 17.16 -0.24 -13.36
CA PRO A 35 17.84 1.06 -13.34
C PRO A 35 19.23 1.06 -13.98
N VAL A 36 19.97 -0.05 -13.84
CA VAL A 36 21.32 -0.21 -14.37
C VAL A 36 21.33 -0.96 -15.70
N ASN A 37 20.66 -2.11 -15.75
CA ASN A 37 20.59 -2.94 -16.95
C ASN A 37 19.30 -2.66 -17.73
N ARG A 38 19.33 -1.68 -18.64
CA ARG A 38 18.16 -1.22 -19.40
C ARG A 38 17.59 -2.25 -20.40
N HIS A 39 18.23 -3.41 -20.57
CA HIS A 39 17.69 -4.50 -21.39
C HIS A 39 16.75 -5.41 -20.60
N ILE A 40 16.77 -5.33 -19.27
CA ILE A 40 15.93 -6.15 -18.41
C ILE A 40 14.66 -5.39 -18.05
N LYS A 41 13.50 -5.90 -18.45
CA LYS A 41 12.20 -5.42 -18.00
C LYS A 41 11.90 -5.99 -16.62
N ARG A 42 11.59 -5.12 -15.67
CA ARG A 42 11.10 -5.49 -14.33
C ARG A 42 9.59 -5.56 -14.28
N VAL A 43 8.93 -4.72 -15.07
CA VAL A 43 7.50 -4.74 -15.33
C VAL A 43 7.33 -4.72 -16.84
N ASN A 44 6.43 -5.53 -17.37
CA ASN A 44 6.27 -5.71 -18.81
C ASN A 44 4.79 -5.72 -19.18
N ASP A 45 4.33 -4.59 -19.72
CA ASP A 45 2.99 -4.40 -20.27
C ASP A 45 1.86 -4.71 -19.26
N VAL A 46 1.92 -4.13 -18.08
CA VAL A 46 0.95 -4.33 -17.00
C VAL A 46 -0.15 -3.27 -17.08
N SER A 47 -1.40 -3.73 -17.13
CA SER A 47 -2.60 -2.87 -17.13
C SER A 47 -3.58 -3.35 -16.07
N PHE A 48 -4.10 -2.42 -15.26
CA PHE A 48 -5.13 -2.72 -14.26
C PHE A 48 -5.85 -1.45 -13.82
N SER A 49 -6.95 -1.62 -13.10
CA SER A 49 -7.70 -0.51 -12.50
C SER A 49 -7.93 -0.75 -11.02
N LEU A 50 -8.30 0.31 -10.30
CA LEU A 50 -8.64 0.31 -8.88
C LEU A 50 -9.91 1.14 -8.68
N LYS A 51 -10.84 0.64 -7.87
CA LYS A 51 -12.09 1.33 -7.55
C LYS A 51 -12.05 2.00 -6.18
N ARG A 52 -12.87 3.00 -5.97
CA ARG A 52 -13.03 3.63 -4.65
C ARG A 52 -13.55 2.63 -3.64
N GLY A 53 -12.94 2.62 -2.44
CA GLY A 53 -13.34 1.69 -1.39
C GLY A 53 -13.00 0.22 -1.71
N GLU A 54 -12.08 -0.04 -2.63
CA GLU A 54 -11.56 -1.37 -2.94
C GLU A 54 -10.22 -1.61 -2.27
N ILE A 55 -9.99 -2.84 -1.81
CA ILE A 55 -8.66 -3.34 -1.47
C ILE A 55 -8.20 -4.24 -2.61
N LEU A 56 -7.22 -3.78 -3.37
CA LEU A 56 -6.56 -4.52 -4.44
C LEU A 56 -5.26 -5.13 -3.92
N GLY A 57 -5.20 -6.45 -3.83
CA GLY A 57 -3.99 -7.17 -3.51
C GLY A 57 -3.13 -7.41 -4.73
N ILE A 58 -1.81 -7.31 -4.60
CA ILE A 58 -0.87 -7.72 -5.64
C ILE A 58 -0.03 -8.87 -5.09
N ALA A 59 -0.28 -10.07 -5.62
CA ALA A 59 0.41 -11.31 -5.29
C ALA A 59 1.46 -11.68 -6.34
N GLY A 60 2.47 -12.42 -5.94
CA GLY A 60 3.51 -12.93 -6.84
C GLY A 60 4.74 -13.38 -6.06
N LEU A 61 5.58 -14.16 -6.71
CA LEU A 61 6.87 -14.57 -6.14
C LEU A 61 7.85 -13.38 -6.08
N VAL A 62 8.95 -13.57 -5.33
CA VAL A 62 10.05 -12.59 -5.29
C VAL A 62 10.52 -12.28 -6.71
N GLY A 63 10.68 -10.99 -7.03
CA GLY A 63 11.07 -10.56 -8.37
C GLY A 63 9.94 -10.53 -9.41
N ALA A 64 8.69 -10.70 -8.98
CA ALA A 64 7.53 -10.66 -9.88
C ALA A 64 7.20 -9.28 -10.45
N GLY A 65 7.83 -8.20 -9.97
CA GLY A 65 7.58 -6.83 -10.43
C GLY A 65 6.54 -6.07 -9.61
N ARG A 66 6.13 -6.58 -8.46
CA ARG A 66 5.10 -5.97 -7.59
C ARG A 66 5.51 -4.59 -7.08
N THR A 67 6.63 -4.54 -6.35
CA THR A 67 7.16 -3.31 -5.77
C THR A 67 7.52 -2.30 -6.86
N GLU A 68 8.11 -2.75 -7.95
CA GLU A 68 8.45 -1.91 -9.10
C GLU A 68 7.21 -1.23 -9.70
N THR A 69 6.11 -1.95 -9.82
CA THR A 69 4.82 -1.43 -10.33
C THR A 69 4.32 -0.27 -9.47
N ILE A 70 4.29 -0.43 -8.15
CA ILE A 70 3.82 0.65 -7.27
C ILE A 70 4.80 1.79 -7.13
N GLN A 71 6.11 1.54 -7.24
CA GLN A 71 7.13 2.59 -7.25
C GLN A 71 7.02 3.48 -8.50
N CYS A 72 6.68 2.91 -9.65
CA CYS A 72 6.34 3.69 -10.85
C CYS A 72 5.10 4.56 -10.60
N LEU A 73 4.04 3.98 -10.03
CA LEU A 73 2.80 4.71 -9.70
C LEU A 73 3.04 5.85 -8.70
N PHE A 74 3.92 5.64 -7.73
CA PHE A 74 4.24 6.68 -6.74
C PHE A 74 5.36 7.64 -7.20
N GLY A 75 5.95 7.41 -8.38
CA GLY A 75 6.98 8.28 -8.95
C GLY A 75 8.35 8.15 -8.28
N VAL A 76 8.66 7.02 -7.64
CA VAL A 76 9.95 6.77 -6.95
C VAL A 76 10.77 5.66 -7.59
N TRP A 77 10.32 5.08 -8.68
CA TRP A 77 11.11 4.10 -9.42
C TRP A 77 12.35 4.77 -10.02
N PRO A 78 13.57 4.30 -9.71
CA PRO A 78 14.81 4.94 -10.17
C PRO A 78 15.17 4.63 -11.63
N GLY A 79 14.49 3.67 -12.25
CA GLY A 79 14.69 3.28 -13.64
C GLY A 79 13.78 4.01 -14.61
N GLN A 80 14.01 3.77 -15.91
CA GLN A 80 13.10 4.23 -16.94
C GLN A 80 11.79 3.43 -16.89
N TRP A 81 10.67 4.09 -17.13
CA TRP A 81 9.38 3.45 -17.31
C TRP A 81 8.51 4.20 -18.30
N GLU A 82 7.57 3.52 -18.90
CA GLU A 82 6.55 4.05 -19.79
C GLU A 82 5.19 3.44 -19.45
N GLY A 83 4.12 4.03 -19.95
CA GLY A 83 2.73 3.66 -19.70
C GLY A 83 1.91 4.90 -19.43
N LYS A 84 0.61 4.69 -19.19
CA LYS A 84 -0.32 5.78 -18.89
C LYS A 84 -0.98 5.55 -17.53
N ILE A 85 -1.11 6.62 -16.77
CA ILE A 85 -1.79 6.63 -15.47
C ILE A 85 -2.98 7.57 -15.59
N TYR A 86 -4.15 7.11 -15.15
CA TYR A 86 -5.38 7.90 -15.13
C TYR A 86 -5.90 7.95 -13.69
N ILE A 87 -6.23 9.14 -13.23
CA ILE A 87 -6.89 9.40 -11.95
C ILE A 87 -8.24 10.06 -12.25
N ASP A 88 -9.34 9.47 -11.77
CA ASP A 88 -10.71 9.91 -12.07
C ASP A 88 -10.93 10.11 -13.58
N GLY A 89 -10.43 9.18 -14.40
CA GLY A 89 -10.55 9.19 -15.85
C GLY A 89 -9.65 10.20 -16.57
N LYS A 90 -8.87 11.01 -15.86
CA LYS A 90 -7.95 11.99 -16.46
C LYS A 90 -6.52 11.43 -16.45
N GLN A 91 -5.87 11.50 -17.61
CA GLN A 91 -4.46 11.12 -17.69
C GLN A 91 -3.60 12.10 -16.90
N VAL A 92 -2.70 11.56 -16.08
CA VAL A 92 -1.75 12.31 -15.25
C VAL A 92 -0.33 11.85 -15.53
N ASP A 93 0.63 12.75 -15.35
CA ASP A 93 2.05 12.43 -15.40
C ASP A 93 2.64 12.47 -13.98
N ILE A 94 3.12 11.32 -13.50
CA ILE A 94 3.69 11.16 -12.18
C ILE A 94 5.14 10.72 -12.33
N ARG A 95 6.08 11.64 -12.06
CA ARG A 95 7.51 11.40 -12.18
C ARG A 95 8.27 11.54 -10.86
N ASN A 96 7.57 11.96 -9.81
CA ASN A 96 8.11 12.06 -8.45
C ASN A 96 6.98 11.91 -7.42
N CYS A 97 7.37 11.68 -6.15
CA CYS A 97 6.41 11.48 -5.06
C CYS A 97 5.54 12.71 -4.78
N GLN A 98 6.02 13.92 -5.02
CA GLN A 98 5.25 15.15 -4.81
C GLN A 98 4.08 15.22 -5.80
N GLN A 99 4.29 14.83 -7.06
CA GLN A 99 3.22 14.75 -8.06
C GLN A 99 2.22 13.65 -7.69
N ALA A 100 2.67 12.48 -7.19
CA ALA A 100 1.78 11.44 -6.71
C ALA A 100 0.91 11.92 -5.53
N ILE A 101 1.51 12.59 -4.56
CA ILE A 101 0.82 13.17 -3.41
C ILE A 101 -0.20 14.22 -3.85
N ALA A 102 0.13 15.07 -4.82
CA ALA A 102 -0.78 16.06 -5.40
C ALA A 102 -1.99 15.41 -6.08
N GLN A 103 -1.86 14.18 -6.58
CA GLN A 103 -2.97 13.38 -7.12
C GLN A 103 -3.74 12.60 -6.03
N GLY A 104 -3.40 12.77 -4.75
CA GLY A 104 -4.04 12.10 -3.64
C GLY A 104 -3.57 10.66 -3.43
N ILE A 105 -2.34 10.33 -3.81
CA ILE A 105 -1.72 9.03 -3.57
C ILE A 105 -0.75 9.16 -2.40
N ALA A 106 -0.84 8.26 -1.43
CA ALA A 106 0.16 8.10 -0.37
C ALA A 106 0.70 6.67 -0.37
N MET A 107 1.92 6.48 0.09
CA MET A 107 2.56 5.17 0.12
C MET A 107 3.27 4.92 1.46
N VAL A 108 3.02 3.73 2.01
CA VAL A 108 3.80 3.15 3.11
C VAL A 108 4.88 2.26 2.47
N PRO A 109 6.17 2.54 2.69
CA PRO A 109 7.26 1.81 2.04
C PRO A 109 7.50 0.44 2.69
N GLU A 110 8.12 -0.47 1.93
CA GLU A 110 8.49 -1.82 2.38
C GLU A 110 9.44 -1.79 3.58
N ASP A 111 10.53 -1.03 3.49
CA ASP A 111 11.49 -0.91 4.58
C ASP A 111 11.17 0.28 5.47
N ARG A 112 10.37 -0.01 6.52
CA ARG A 112 9.97 0.98 7.51
C ARG A 112 11.15 1.69 8.16
N LYS A 113 12.24 0.96 8.47
CA LYS A 113 13.39 1.52 9.21
C LYS A 113 14.26 2.42 8.34
N ARG A 114 14.41 2.06 7.08
CA ARG A 114 15.24 2.82 6.13
C ARG A 114 14.47 4.00 5.51
N ASP A 115 13.24 3.74 5.07
CA ASP A 115 12.49 4.65 4.20
C ASP A 115 11.24 5.22 4.89
N GLY A 116 10.80 4.59 5.99
CA GLY A 116 9.54 4.92 6.64
C GLY A 116 9.66 5.90 7.82
N ILE A 117 10.72 5.86 8.61
CA ILE A 117 10.88 6.67 9.82
C ILE A 117 12.24 7.34 9.89
N VAL A 118 12.31 8.43 10.67
CA VAL A 118 13.58 9.01 11.15
C VAL A 118 13.74 8.56 12.61
N PRO A 119 14.53 7.51 12.90
CA PRO A 119 14.49 6.82 14.20
C PRO A 119 14.79 7.69 15.42
N VAL A 120 15.67 8.68 15.26
CA VAL A 120 16.08 9.62 16.32
C VAL A 120 15.11 10.78 16.52
N MET A 121 14.21 10.99 15.59
CA MET A 121 13.22 12.07 15.63
C MET A 121 12.01 11.64 16.46
N ALA A 122 11.37 12.62 17.11
CA ALA A 122 10.15 12.44 17.89
C ALA A 122 9.02 11.76 17.09
N VAL A 123 8.18 11.00 17.75
CA VAL A 123 6.97 10.37 17.17
C VAL A 123 6.10 11.40 16.48
N GLY A 124 5.81 12.52 17.16
CA GLY A 124 4.98 13.60 16.61
C GLY A 124 5.58 14.20 15.34
N LYS A 125 6.86 14.50 15.35
CA LYS A 125 7.54 15.07 14.18
C LYS A 125 7.63 14.08 13.02
N ASN A 126 7.76 12.77 13.27
CA ASN A 126 7.63 11.76 12.21
C ASN A 126 6.23 11.74 11.59
N ILE A 127 5.17 11.96 12.37
CA ILE A 127 3.79 12.01 11.88
C ILE A 127 3.59 13.21 10.96
N THR A 128 4.05 14.41 11.35
CA THR A 128 3.80 15.66 10.61
C THR A 128 4.78 15.91 9.46
N LEU A 129 5.87 15.14 9.38
CA LEU A 129 7.01 15.37 8.46
C LEU A 129 6.60 15.60 6.99
N ALA A 130 5.64 14.84 6.49
CA ALA A 130 5.19 14.95 5.09
C ALA A 130 4.14 16.05 4.85
N ALA A 131 3.61 16.66 5.92
CA ALA A 131 2.53 17.64 5.87
C ALA A 131 2.90 18.98 6.53
N LEU A 132 4.20 19.28 6.67
CA LEU A 132 4.68 20.50 7.34
C LEU A 132 4.14 21.78 6.70
N ASN A 133 3.91 21.78 5.40
CA ASN A 133 3.31 22.89 4.69
C ASN A 133 1.89 23.27 5.17
N LYS A 134 1.18 22.35 5.82
CA LYS A 134 -0.15 22.62 6.43
C LYS A 134 -0.05 23.49 7.68
N PHE A 135 1.12 23.53 8.31
CA PHE A 135 1.38 24.25 9.56
C PHE A 135 2.25 25.50 9.34
N THR A 136 2.56 25.84 8.08
CA THR A 136 3.32 27.06 7.76
C THR A 136 2.35 28.20 7.46
N GLY A 137 2.47 29.28 8.23
CA GLY A 137 1.77 30.54 7.98
C GLY A 137 2.44 31.38 6.90
N GLY A 138 1.83 32.49 6.51
CA GLY A 138 2.25 33.38 5.40
C GLY A 138 3.67 33.99 5.49
N ILE A 139 4.43 33.75 6.54
CA ILE A 139 5.83 34.20 6.73
C ILE A 139 6.76 32.99 6.98
N SER A 140 6.44 31.80 6.48
CA SER A 140 7.22 30.58 6.67
C SER A 140 7.47 30.17 8.13
N GLN A 141 6.66 30.68 9.06
CA GLN A 141 6.75 30.33 10.47
C GLN A 141 5.81 29.17 10.75
N LEU A 142 6.30 28.12 11.43
CA LEU A 142 5.51 26.97 11.86
C LEU A 142 4.53 27.42 12.95
N ASP A 143 3.27 27.03 12.81
CA ASP A 143 2.27 27.10 13.87
C ASP A 143 2.42 25.86 14.76
N ASP A 144 3.28 25.96 15.77
CA ASP A 144 3.58 24.87 16.69
C ASP A 144 2.33 24.40 17.45
N ALA A 145 1.38 25.29 17.74
CA ALA A 145 0.15 24.92 18.44
C ALA A 145 -0.77 24.06 17.56
N ALA A 146 -0.95 24.45 16.29
CA ALA A 146 -1.72 23.69 15.32
C ALA A 146 -1.06 22.33 15.02
N GLU A 147 0.27 22.31 14.87
CA GLU A 147 1.01 21.06 14.68
C GLU A 147 0.86 20.13 15.88
N GLN A 148 1.05 20.63 17.11
CA GLN A 148 0.93 19.84 18.32
C GLN A 148 -0.47 19.24 18.50
N LYS A 149 -1.52 20.01 18.22
CA LYS A 149 -2.89 19.53 18.23
C LYS A 149 -3.08 18.39 17.23
N CYS A 150 -2.60 18.56 16.00
CA CYS A 150 -2.68 17.54 14.95
C CYS A 150 -1.93 16.24 15.33
N ILE A 151 -0.77 16.36 15.96
CA ILE A 151 0.01 15.22 16.47
C ILE A 151 -0.83 14.43 17.48
N LEU A 152 -1.41 15.08 18.47
CA LEU A 152 -2.19 14.41 19.51
C LEU A 152 -3.44 13.75 18.94
N GLU A 153 -4.15 14.41 18.04
CA GLU A 153 -5.30 13.83 17.32
C GLU A 153 -4.91 12.61 16.51
N SER A 154 -3.79 12.65 15.79
CA SER A 154 -3.28 11.53 14.99
C SER A 154 -2.89 10.33 15.85
N ILE A 155 -2.19 10.56 16.97
CA ILE A 155 -1.82 9.52 17.94
C ILE A 155 -3.07 8.85 18.50
N GLN A 156 -4.09 9.62 18.85
CA GLN A 156 -5.36 9.10 19.38
C GLN A 156 -6.13 8.32 18.31
N GLN A 157 -6.27 8.87 17.11
CA GLN A 157 -7.03 8.27 16.01
C GLN A 157 -6.46 6.90 15.61
N LEU A 158 -5.13 6.80 15.46
CA LEU A 158 -4.45 5.56 15.08
C LEU A 158 -4.09 4.68 16.28
N LYS A 159 -4.41 5.12 17.50
CA LYS A 159 -4.10 4.42 18.76
C LYS A 159 -2.60 4.07 18.84
N VAL A 160 -1.75 5.03 18.53
CA VAL A 160 -0.29 4.87 18.67
C VAL A 160 0.06 4.83 20.15
N LYS A 161 0.61 3.71 20.60
CA LYS A 161 1.04 3.57 22.00
C LYS A 161 2.43 4.19 22.17
N THR A 162 2.46 5.35 22.80
CA THR A 162 3.67 6.10 23.16
C THR A 162 3.48 6.77 24.51
N SER A 163 4.56 6.88 25.30
CA SER A 163 4.53 7.62 26.57
C SER A 163 4.53 9.13 26.40
N SER A 164 5.02 9.61 25.25
CA SER A 164 5.06 11.03 24.88
C SER A 164 5.16 11.16 23.35
N PRO A 165 4.55 12.20 22.75
CA PRO A 165 4.78 12.53 21.36
C PRO A 165 6.24 12.94 21.06
N ASP A 166 6.99 13.34 22.09
CA ASP A 166 8.40 13.76 21.98
C ASP A 166 9.38 12.59 22.07
N LEU A 167 8.88 11.38 22.40
CA LEU A 167 9.72 10.18 22.42
C LEU A 167 10.26 9.88 21.01
N ALA A 168 11.54 9.52 20.91
CA ALA A 168 12.14 9.08 19.65
C ALA A 168 11.39 7.86 19.11
N ILE A 169 10.93 7.92 17.84
CA ILE A 169 10.09 6.87 17.23
C ILE A 169 10.81 5.50 17.18
N GLY A 170 12.12 5.52 17.12
CA GLY A 170 12.93 4.28 17.15
C GLY A 170 12.75 3.45 18.41
N ARG A 171 12.22 4.02 19.51
CA ARG A 171 11.91 3.33 20.78
C ARG A 171 10.56 2.62 20.76
N LEU A 172 9.71 2.89 19.80
CA LEU A 172 8.41 2.23 19.70
C LEU A 172 8.54 0.81 19.13
N SER A 173 7.54 -0.04 19.45
CA SER A 173 7.38 -1.32 18.78
C SER A 173 7.12 -1.14 17.28
N GLY A 174 7.41 -2.16 16.47
CA GLY A 174 7.19 -2.14 15.04
C GLY A 174 5.75 -1.77 14.65
N GLY A 175 4.76 -2.30 15.37
CA GLY A 175 3.35 -1.97 15.14
C GLY A 175 3.02 -0.50 15.42
N ASN A 176 3.59 0.11 16.45
CA ASN A 176 3.37 1.53 16.73
C ASN A 176 4.14 2.45 15.78
N GLN A 177 5.34 2.05 15.32
CA GLN A 177 6.03 2.73 14.25
C GLN A 177 5.18 2.73 12.96
N GLN A 178 4.59 1.58 12.62
CA GLN A 178 3.73 1.45 11.44
C GLN A 178 2.48 2.32 11.53
N LYS A 179 1.85 2.39 12.70
CA LYS A 179 0.71 3.29 12.94
C LYS A 179 1.10 4.76 12.77
N ALA A 180 2.28 5.17 13.23
CA ALA A 180 2.78 6.53 13.05
C ALA A 180 3.03 6.86 11.56
N ILE A 181 3.54 5.89 10.77
CA ILE A 181 3.69 6.06 9.31
C ILE A 181 2.32 6.18 8.64
N LEU A 182 1.35 5.35 9.02
CA LEU A 182 -0.02 5.46 8.52
C LEU A 182 -0.63 6.81 8.87
N ALA A 183 -0.46 7.29 10.11
CA ALA A 183 -0.91 8.63 10.52
C ALA A 183 -0.31 9.71 9.62
N ARG A 184 0.99 9.67 9.32
CA ARG A 184 1.64 10.58 8.37
C ARG A 184 1.01 10.53 6.99
N CYS A 185 0.75 9.34 6.47
CA CYS A 185 0.10 9.18 5.17
C CYS A 185 -1.30 9.79 5.17
N LEU A 186 -2.08 9.59 6.24
CA LEU A 186 -3.45 10.11 6.34
C LEU A 186 -3.50 11.64 6.44
N LEU A 187 -2.48 12.28 6.99
CA LEU A 187 -2.37 13.75 6.99
C LEU A 187 -2.27 14.34 5.57
N LEU A 188 -1.90 13.55 4.58
CA LEU A 188 -1.89 13.96 3.17
C LEU A 188 -3.29 13.92 2.53
N ASN A 189 -4.32 13.48 3.28
CA ASN A 189 -5.70 13.26 2.80
C ASN A 189 -5.74 12.39 1.53
N PRO A 190 -5.18 11.18 1.56
CA PRO A 190 -5.07 10.34 0.38
C PRO A 190 -6.44 9.82 -0.05
N ARG A 191 -6.62 9.68 -1.35
CA ARG A 191 -7.73 8.94 -1.97
C ARG A 191 -7.32 7.52 -2.32
N ILE A 192 -6.01 7.34 -2.54
CA ILE A 192 -5.37 6.05 -2.84
C ILE A 192 -4.22 5.86 -1.85
N LEU A 193 -4.22 4.73 -1.15
CA LEU A 193 -3.18 4.36 -0.19
C LEU A 193 -2.49 3.08 -0.66
N ILE A 194 -1.20 3.17 -0.89
CA ILE A 194 -0.36 2.03 -1.25
C ILE A 194 0.34 1.52 0.01
N LEU A 195 0.24 0.23 0.27
CA LEU A 195 0.83 -0.45 1.41
C LEU A 195 1.78 -1.53 0.92
N ASP A 196 3.07 -1.28 1.00
CA ASP A 196 4.11 -2.26 0.65
C ASP A 196 4.61 -2.95 1.92
N GLU A 197 4.34 -4.26 2.04
CA GLU A 197 4.66 -5.10 3.20
C GLU A 197 4.19 -4.48 4.54
N PRO A 198 2.89 -4.12 4.70
CA PRO A 198 2.40 -3.29 5.81
C PRO A 198 2.61 -3.89 7.20
N THR A 199 2.80 -5.19 7.29
CA THR A 199 2.96 -5.89 8.59
C THR A 199 4.28 -6.63 8.73
N ARG A 200 5.24 -6.38 7.85
CA ARG A 200 6.55 -7.01 7.90
C ARG A 200 7.28 -6.68 9.21
N GLY A 201 7.71 -7.72 9.92
CA GLY A 201 8.42 -7.58 11.20
C GLY A 201 7.56 -7.02 12.32
N ILE A 202 6.25 -7.21 12.26
CA ILE A 202 5.27 -6.83 13.28
C ILE A 202 4.75 -8.10 13.95
N ASP A 203 4.53 -8.06 15.26
CA ASP A 203 3.93 -9.16 16.01
C ASP A 203 2.45 -9.39 15.62
N ILE A 204 1.97 -10.61 15.87
CA ILE A 204 0.64 -11.06 15.44
C ILE A 204 -0.50 -10.17 15.97
N GLY A 205 -0.40 -9.73 17.22
CA GLY A 205 -1.42 -8.88 17.84
C GLY A 205 -1.50 -7.52 17.14
N ALA A 206 -0.34 -6.91 16.86
CA ALA A 206 -0.25 -5.64 16.17
C ALA A 206 -0.64 -5.74 14.70
N LYS A 207 -0.36 -6.86 14.01
CA LYS A 207 -0.87 -7.11 12.63
C LYS A 207 -2.39 -6.95 12.56
N TYR A 208 -3.10 -7.56 13.50
CA TYR A 208 -4.56 -7.49 13.55
C TYR A 208 -5.08 -6.04 13.73
N GLU A 209 -4.39 -5.23 14.54
CA GLU A 209 -4.73 -3.81 14.69
C GLU A 209 -4.53 -3.03 13.38
N ILE A 210 -3.47 -3.32 12.63
CA ILE A 210 -3.21 -2.71 11.31
C ILE A 210 -4.32 -3.11 10.30
N TYR A 211 -4.73 -4.37 10.28
CA TYR A 211 -5.81 -4.83 9.38
C TYR A 211 -7.14 -4.12 9.68
N LYS A 212 -7.46 -3.92 10.95
CA LYS A 212 -8.64 -3.14 11.33
C LYS A 212 -8.58 -1.69 10.84
N LEU A 213 -7.40 -1.07 10.96
CA LEU A 213 -7.20 0.30 10.47
C LEU A 213 -7.38 0.36 8.95
N ILE A 214 -6.78 -0.56 8.19
CA ILE A 214 -6.94 -0.62 6.72
C ILE A 214 -8.41 -0.71 6.35
N ASN A 215 -9.18 -1.60 7.00
CA ASN A 215 -10.60 -1.72 6.75
C ASN A 215 -11.39 -0.44 7.06
N GLN A 216 -11.10 0.22 8.17
CA GLN A 216 -11.77 1.47 8.52
C GLN A 216 -11.52 2.55 7.46
N LEU A 217 -10.31 2.60 6.88
CA LEU A 217 -9.98 3.54 5.81
C LEU A 217 -10.74 3.25 4.52
N VAL A 218 -10.86 1.98 4.17
CA VAL A 218 -11.62 1.55 2.99
C VAL A 218 -13.12 1.85 3.15
N GLN A 219 -13.67 1.68 4.35
CA GLN A 219 -15.05 2.07 4.68
C GLN A 219 -15.30 3.57 4.52
N GLN A 220 -14.27 4.39 4.65
CA GLN A 220 -14.31 5.83 4.40
C GLN A 220 -14.15 6.19 2.91
N GLY A 221 -14.07 5.18 2.02
CA GLY A 221 -13.95 5.36 0.58
C GLY A 221 -12.51 5.46 0.05
N ILE A 222 -11.49 5.29 0.89
CA ILE A 222 -10.11 5.23 0.44
C ILE A 222 -9.89 3.93 -0.35
N ALA A 223 -9.31 4.02 -1.54
CA ALA A 223 -8.89 2.88 -2.31
C ALA A 223 -7.50 2.43 -1.84
N VAL A 224 -7.29 1.13 -1.65
CA VAL A 224 -6.05 0.58 -1.09
C VAL A 224 -5.42 -0.42 -2.04
N ILE A 225 -4.12 -0.30 -2.27
CA ILE A 225 -3.30 -1.33 -2.91
C ILE A 225 -2.42 -1.96 -1.83
N VAL A 226 -2.50 -3.28 -1.67
CA VAL A 226 -1.70 -4.03 -0.71
C VAL A 226 -0.75 -4.98 -1.44
N ILE A 227 0.53 -4.88 -1.10
CA ILE A 227 1.54 -5.85 -1.50
C ILE A 227 2.06 -6.53 -0.24
N SER A 228 2.12 -7.86 -0.26
CA SER A 228 2.72 -8.64 0.81
C SER A 228 3.39 -9.89 0.26
N SER A 229 4.51 -10.27 0.85
CA SER A 229 5.15 -11.56 0.64
C SER A 229 4.40 -12.70 1.33
N GLU A 230 3.54 -12.36 2.30
CA GLU A 230 2.67 -13.31 2.98
C GLU A 230 1.34 -13.43 2.20
N LEU A 231 1.23 -14.43 1.32
CA LEU A 231 0.02 -14.64 0.52
C LEU A 231 -1.27 -14.75 1.36
N PRO A 232 -1.28 -15.36 2.57
CA PRO A 232 -2.45 -15.32 3.44
C PRO A 232 -2.89 -13.90 3.84
N GLU A 233 -1.96 -12.95 3.98
CA GLU A 233 -2.28 -11.55 4.25
C GLU A 233 -2.99 -10.91 3.07
N VAL A 234 -2.46 -11.10 1.85
CA VAL A 234 -3.09 -10.60 0.62
C VAL A 234 -4.51 -11.14 0.48
N LEU A 235 -4.68 -12.46 0.65
CA LEU A 235 -5.99 -13.12 0.52
C LEU A 235 -6.95 -12.72 1.64
N GLY A 236 -6.44 -12.46 2.85
CA GLY A 236 -7.26 -12.07 3.99
C GLY A 236 -7.80 -10.64 3.89
N LEU A 237 -7.11 -9.75 3.20
CA LEU A 237 -7.44 -8.33 3.12
C LEU A 237 -8.17 -7.93 1.83
N SER A 238 -7.82 -8.57 0.70
CA SER A 238 -8.14 -8.03 -0.62
C SER A 238 -9.50 -8.47 -1.13
N ASP A 239 -10.20 -7.55 -1.78
CA ASP A 239 -11.44 -7.81 -2.53
C ASP A 239 -11.14 -8.47 -3.88
N ARG A 240 -10.01 -8.10 -4.46
CA ARG A 240 -9.52 -8.60 -5.74
C ARG A 240 -8.01 -8.73 -5.70
N VAL A 241 -7.46 -9.72 -6.41
CA VAL A 241 -6.04 -10.04 -6.40
C VAL A 241 -5.49 -10.03 -7.82
N LEU A 242 -4.49 -9.19 -8.05
CA LEU A 242 -3.64 -9.25 -9.23
C LEU A 242 -2.52 -10.26 -8.98
N VAL A 243 -2.33 -11.20 -9.88
CA VAL A 243 -1.26 -12.19 -9.79
C VAL A 243 -0.17 -11.84 -10.78
N MET A 244 1.00 -11.50 -10.27
CA MET A 244 2.16 -11.14 -11.09
C MET A 244 3.22 -12.26 -11.09
N HIS A 245 3.83 -12.47 -12.25
CA HIS A 245 4.95 -13.38 -12.42
C HIS A 245 5.90 -12.84 -13.49
N GLU A 246 7.19 -12.79 -13.20
CA GLU A 246 8.24 -12.31 -14.12
C GLU A 246 7.91 -10.97 -14.79
N GLY A 247 7.42 -10.01 -14.00
CA GLY A 247 7.06 -8.68 -14.47
C GLY A 247 5.75 -8.57 -15.24
N LYS A 248 5.02 -9.65 -15.45
CA LYS A 248 3.75 -9.69 -16.19
C LYS A 248 2.56 -9.90 -15.28
N LEU A 249 1.42 -9.31 -15.63
CA LEU A 249 0.13 -9.63 -15.02
C LEU A 249 -0.38 -10.95 -15.59
N LYS A 250 -0.48 -12.00 -14.76
CA LYS A 250 -0.93 -13.32 -15.15
C LYS A 250 -2.43 -13.55 -14.93
N ALA A 251 -2.98 -12.92 -13.88
CA ALA A 251 -4.40 -13.04 -13.58
C ALA A 251 -4.90 -11.83 -12.79
N ASN A 252 -6.20 -11.59 -12.88
CA ASN A 252 -6.95 -10.60 -12.13
C ASN A 252 -8.18 -11.31 -11.56
N LEU A 253 -8.11 -11.68 -10.28
CA LEU A 253 -9.04 -12.62 -9.65
C LEU A 253 -9.90 -11.90 -8.59
N ILE A 254 -11.21 -12.03 -8.69
CA ILE A 254 -12.12 -11.58 -7.62
C ILE A 254 -11.96 -12.56 -6.43
N ASN A 255 -11.77 -12.02 -5.24
CA ASN A 255 -11.52 -12.82 -4.06
C ASN A 255 -12.81 -13.33 -3.40
N HIS A 256 -13.40 -14.36 -3.98
CA HIS A 256 -14.47 -15.13 -3.35
C HIS A 256 -13.88 -16.39 -2.71
N ASN A 257 -13.22 -16.24 -1.54
CA ASN A 257 -12.52 -17.33 -0.85
C ASN A 257 -11.41 -17.98 -1.69
N LEU A 258 -10.63 -17.17 -2.40
CA LEU A 258 -9.44 -17.64 -3.13
C LEU A 258 -8.50 -18.41 -2.21
N THR A 259 -7.97 -19.54 -2.70
CA THR A 259 -6.94 -20.31 -2.01
C THR A 259 -5.54 -19.92 -2.50
N GLN A 260 -4.53 -20.23 -1.69
CA GLN A 260 -3.14 -20.02 -2.10
C GLN A 260 -2.78 -20.83 -3.35
N GLU A 261 -3.30 -22.05 -3.44
CA GLU A 261 -3.10 -22.95 -4.59
C GLU A 261 -3.64 -22.34 -5.89
N GLN A 262 -4.84 -21.74 -5.83
CA GLN A 262 -5.44 -21.07 -7.01
C GLN A 262 -4.60 -19.87 -7.48
N VAL A 263 -4.06 -19.10 -6.55
CA VAL A 263 -3.19 -17.96 -6.90
C VAL A 263 -1.86 -18.45 -7.46
N MET A 264 -1.25 -19.49 -6.88
CA MET A 264 0.00 -20.07 -7.37
C MET A 264 -0.18 -20.72 -8.75
N GLU A 265 -1.27 -21.43 -8.97
CA GLU A 265 -1.61 -21.99 -10.28
C GLU A 265 -1.76 -20.88 -11.34
N ALA A 266 -2.45 -19.77 -10.99
CA ALA A 266 -2.61 -18.64 -11.89
C ALA A 266 -1.27 -17.96 -12.24
N ALA A 267 -0.33 -17.90 -11.29
CA ALA A 267 1.01 -17.37 -11.54
C ALA A 267 1.82 -18.20 -12.54
N LEU A 268 1.61 -19.51 -12.55
CA LEU A 268 2.40 -20.46 -13.35
C LEU A 268 1.76 -20.81 -14.70
N ARG A 269 0.51 -20.39 -14.97
CA ARG A 269 -0.16 -20.67 -16.25
C ARG A 269 0.63 -20.07 -17.41
N SER A 270 0.92 -20.91 -18.42
CA SER A 270 1.50 -20.49 -19.70
C SER A 270 0.48 -19.64 -20.48
N GLU A 271 0.95 -18.73 -21.33
CA GLU A 271 0.13 -17.77 -22.09
C GLU A 271 -0.90 -18.41 -23.06
N HIS A 272 -0.89 -19.74 -23.24
CA HIS A 272 -1.76 -20.44 -24.20
C HIS A 272 -3.21 -20.69 -23.74
N HIS A 273 -3.65 -20.21 -22.56
CA HIS A 273 -4.98 -20.50 -22.01
C HIS A 273 -5.90 -19.31 -21.75
N VAL A 274 -5.58 -18.10 -22.27
CA VAL A 274 -6.38 -16.87 -21.99
C VAL A 274 -7.59 -16.70 -22.93
N GLU A 275 -7.78 -17.54 -23.98
CA GLU A 275 -8.81 -17.29 -25.01
C GLU A 275 -10.19 -17.96 -24.80
N LYS A 276 -10.49 -18.56 -23.66
CA LYS A 276 -11.82 -19.18 -23.45
C LYS A 276 -12.42 -18.95 -22.08
N GLN A 277 -12.77 -17.71 -21.76
CA GLN A 277 -13.86 -17.42 -20.78
C GLN A 277 -14.33 -15.98 -20.95
N SER A 278 -14.89 -15.68 -22.12
CA SER A 278 -15.75 -14.53 -22.37
C SER A 278 -17.01 -15.07 -23.06
N VAL A 279 -17.99 -15.47 -22.26
CA VAL A 279 -19.41 -15.48 -22.62
C VAL A 279 -20.21 -15.26 -21.34
#